data_21f3842ec9437488a2721e850109848d
#
_entry.id   21f3842ec9437488a2721e850109848d
#
_cell.length_a   1.000
_cell.length_b   1.000
_cell.length_c   1.000
_cell.angle_alpha   90.00
_cell.angle_beta   90.00
_cell.angle_gamma   90.00
#
_symmetry.space_group_name_H-M   'P 1'
#
loop_
_entity.id
_entity.type
_entity.pdbx_description
1 polymer ?
#
loop_
_entity_poly.entity_id
_entity_poly.type
_entity_poly.pdbx_seq_one_letter_code
_entity_poly.pdbx_strand_id
1 'polypeptide(L)'
;MTSAVRPTDLDPAVAARLKRDRDGLVVAVAQQHGSGEVLMVGWMDDEALHRTLTTGRCTYWSRSRQEYWVKGETSGSQQWVQSVALDCDGDTLLVVVDQVGGACHTGDRTCFDATPLDAVQGVRPA
;
A
#
# COMPACT_ATOMS: atom_id res chain seq x y z
N MET A 1 21.83 -13.17 -13.38
CA MET A 1 20.48 -12.88 -12.98
C MET A 1 20.30 -11.43 -12.60
N THR A 2 19.31 -10.82 -13.12
CA THR A 2 19.02 -9.44 -12.82
C THR A 2 18.35 -9.31 -11.46
N SER A 3 18.87 -8.42 -10.67
CA SER A 3 18.22 -8.02 -9.44
C SER A 3 16.96 -7.20 -9.75
N ALA A 4 15.91 -7.39 -8.99
CA ALA A 4 14.75 -6.54 -9.03
C ALA A 4 14.98 -5.19 -8.34
N VAL A 5 16.17 -4.99 -7.75
CA VAL A 5 16.51 -3.77 -7.02
C VAL A 5 16.64 -2.60 -7.99
N ARG A 6 15.90 -1.55 -7.72
CA ARG A 6 15.94 -0.28 -8.45
C ARG A 6 16.68 0.75 -7.59
N PRO A 7 17.32 1.76 -8.21
CA PRO A 7 17.97 2.82 -7.43
C PRO A 7 17.01 3.47 -6.43
N THR A 8 17.49 3.68 -5.22
CA THR A 8 16.68 4.26 -4.15
C THR A 8 17.54 4.97 -3.13
N ASP A 9 16.94 5.98 -2.50
CA ASP A 9 17.50 6.67 -1.33
C ASP A 9 16.86 6.21 -0.02
N LEU A 10 16.14 5.09 -0.04
CA LEU A 10 15.52 4.56 1.17
C LEU A 10 16.58 4.34 2.26
N ASP A 11 16.25 4.77 3.49
CA ASP A 11 17.11 4.57 4.66
C ASP A 11 17.55 3.10 4.74
N PRO A 12 18.87 2.83 4.76
CA PRO A 12 19.36 1.44 4.85
C PRO A 12 18.85 0.67 6.06
N ALA A 13 18.58 1.34 7.17
CA ALA A 13 18.04 0.69 8.36
C ALA A 13 16.61 0.20 8.13
N VAL A 14 15.81 0.93 7.36
CA VAL A 14 14.48 0.49 6.95
C VAL A 14 14.59 -0.62 5.92
N ALA A 15 15.43 -0.43 4.91
CA ALA A 15 15.64 -1.43 3.86
C ALA A 15 16.05 -2.79 4.41
N ALA A 16 16.87 -2.80 5.46
CA ALA A 16 17.34 -4.04 6.08
C ALA A 16 16.24 -4.85 6.75
N ARG A 17 15.10 -4.23 7.06
CA ARG A 17 13.95 -4.90 7.70
C ARG A 17 12.95 -5.47 6.70
N LEU A 18 13.06 -5.12 5.43
CA LEU A 18 12.09 -5.53 4.43
C LEU A 18 12.36 -6.96 3.96
N LYS A 19 11.31 -7.76 3.95
CA LYS A 19 11.32 -9.09 3.36
C LYS A 19 10.57 -8.99 2.02
N ARG A 20 11.33 -8.76 0.95
CA ARG A 20 10.80 -8.54 -0.38
C ARG A 20 10.48 -9.86 -1.07
N ASP A 21 9.51 -9.82 -1.97
CA ASP A 21 9.29 -10.92 -2.88
C ASP A 21 10.40 -10.93 -3.95
N ARG A 22 10.33 -11.90 -4.88
CA ARG A 22 11.38 -12.02 -5.92
C ARG A 22 11.41 -10.86 -6.89
N ASP A 23 10.35 -10.05 -6.93
CA ASP A 23 10.29 -8.85 -7.77
C ASP A 23 10.74 -7.60 -7.01
N GLY A 24 11.21 -7.76 -5.79
CA GLY A 24 11.68 -6.66 -4.96
C GLY A 24 10.56 -5.87 -4.30
N LEU A 25 9.38 -6.47 -4.13
CA LEU A 25 8.18 -5.79 -3.67
C LEU A 25 7.73 -6.27 -2.30
N VAL A 26 7.12 -5.36 -1.55
CA VAL A 26 6.32 -5.66 -0.36
C VAL A 26 4.89 -5.21 -0.59
N VAL A 27 3.96 -5.86 0.12
CA VAL A 27 2.54 -5.50 0.05
C VAL A 27 2.31 -4.22 0.86
N ALA A 28 1.46 -3.36 0.36
CA ALA A 28 1.04 -2.15 1.08
C ALA A 28 -0.48 -2.13 1.20
N VAL A 29 -0.95 -2.16 2.44
CA VAL A 29 -2.38 -2.06 2.76
C VAL A 29 -2.66 -0.60 3.14
N ALA A 30 -3.56 0.04 2.42
CA ALA A 30 -3.98 1.40 2.73
C ALA A 30 -5.25 1.37 3.57
N GLN A 31 -5.20 2.04 4.71
CA GLN A 31 -6.28 2.09 5.69
C GLN A 31 -6.65 3.53 5.98
N GLN A 32 -7.95 3.83 6.05
CA GLN A 32 -8.41 5.18 6.35
C GLN A 32 -8.11 5.56 7.79
N HIS A 33 -7.55 6.74 7.95
CA HIS A 33 -7.34 7.36 9.25
C HIS A 33 -8.69 7.62 9.94
N GLY A 34 -8.76 7.34 11.22
CA GLY A 34 -9.95 7.59 12.03
C GLY A 34 -10.98 6.46 12.01
N SER A 35 -11.41 6.01 10.84
CA SER A 35 -12.41 4.96 10.73
C SER A 35 -11.82 3.55 10.80
N GLY A 36 -10.57 3.39 10.38
CA GLY A 36 -9.94 2.08 10.26
C GLY A 36 -10.37 1.29 9.04
N GLU A 37 -11.12 1.89 8.15
CA GLU A 37 -11.60 1.23 6.93
C GLU A 37 -10.44 0.84 6.03
N VAL A 38 -10.38 -0.43 5.58
CA VAL A 38 -9.36 -0.88 4.63
C VAL A 38 -9.78 -0.42 3.24
N LEU A 39 -8.91 0.35 2.58
CA LEU A 39 -9.22 1.00 1.32
C LEU A 39 -8.77 0.20 0.10
N MET A 40 -7.54 -0.25 0.11
CA MET A 40 -6.96 -0.96 -1.03
C MET A 40 -5.69 -1.67 -0.63
N VAL A 41 -5.21 -2.51 -1.54
CA VAL A 41 -3.88 -3.15 -1.45
C VAL A 41 -3.11 -2.79 -2.70
N GLY A 42 -1.86 -2.40 -2.52
CA GLY A 42 -0.94 -2.16 -3.61
C GLY A 42 0.42 -2.74 -3.30
N TRP A 43 1.40 -2.41 -4.10
CA TRP A 43 2.77 -2.88 -3.92
C TRP A 43 3.75 -1.73 -3.93
N MET A 44 4.83 -1.89 -3.18
CA MET A 44 5.90 -0.91 -3.13
C MET A 44 7.23 -1.62 -3.25
N ASP A 45 8.11 -1.09 -4.09
CA ASP A 45 9.53 -1.39 -3.99
C ASP A 45 10.17 -0.39 -3.01
N ASP A 46 11.48 -0.48 -2.83
CA ASP A 46 12.19 0.39 -1.88
C ASP A 46 11.99 1.87 -2.20
N GLU A 47 12.04 2.24 -3.47
CA GLU A 47 11.89 3.64 -3.86
C GLU A 47 10.46 4.14 -3.66
N ALA A 48 9.44 3.32 -3.94
CA ALA A 48 8.05 3.69 -3.68
C ALA A 48 7.84 3.94 -2.20
N LEU A 49 8.40 3.09 -1.34
CA LEU A 49 8.35 3.29 0.11
C LEU A 49 9.07 4.57 0.51
N HIS A 50 10.26 4.80 -0.03
CA HIS A 50 11.01 6.03 0.25
C HIS A 50 10.17 7.27 -0.08
N ARG A 51 9.55 7.31 -1.25
CA ARG A 51 8.70 8.43 -1.66
C ARG A 51 7.49 8.59 -0.75
N THR A 52 6.86 7.49 -0.39
CA THR A 52 5.72 7.50 0.54
C THR A 52 6.12 8.10 1.89
N LEU A 53 7.28 7.69 2.43
CA LEU A 53 7.77 8.16 3.72
C LEU A 53 8.22 9.62 3.71
N THR A 54 8.69 10.12 2.57
CA THR A 54 9.33 11.45 2.50
C THR A 54 8.43 12.52 1.90
N THR A 55 7.46 12.15 1.07
CA THR A 55 6.57 13.13 0.43
C THR A 55 5.22 13.28 1.14
N GLY A 56 4.81 12.30 1.93
CA GLY A 56 3.48 12.28 2.53
C GLY A 56 2.38 11.88 1.56
N ARG A 57 2.73 11.52 0.33
CA ARG A 57 1.81 11.05 -0.70
C ARG A 57 2.06 9.58 -0.95
N CYS A 58 1.00 8.76 -0.86
CA CYS A 58 1.14 7.33 -1.04
C CYS A 58 1.54 7.02 -2.49
N THR A 59 2.70 6.40 -2.65
CA THR A 59 3.31 6.08 -3.93
C THR A 59 3.49 4.57 -4.04
N TYR A 60 3.04 4.00 -5.13
CA TYR A 60 3.05 2.56 -5.37
C TYR A 60 3.91 2.21 -6.57
N TRP A 61 4.27 0.93 -6.66
CA TRP A 61 4.85 0.36 -7.87
C TRP A 61 3.78 -0.44 -8.60
N SER A 62 3.53 -0.10 -9.87
CA SER A 62 2.60 -0.84 -10.72
C SER A 62 3.32 -2.03 -11.34
N ARG A 63 2.90 -3.24 -10.99
CA ARG A 63 3.48 -4.46 -11.55
C ARG A 63 3.15 -4.63 -13.03
N SER A 64 1.94 -4.25 -13.43
CA SER A 64 1.51 -4.40 -14.82
C SER A 64 2.14 -3.37 -15.75
N ARG A 65 2.33 -2.13 -15.28
CA ARG A 65 2.89 -1.05 -16.09
C ARG A 65 4.39 -0.89 -15.92
N GLN A 66 4.98 -1.52 -14.89
CA GLN A 66 6.40 -1.37 -14.55
C GLN A 66 6.79 0.09 -14.34
N GLU A 67 5.99 0.80 -13.58
CA GLU A 67 6.23 2.22 -13.28
C GLU A 67 5.69 2.59 -11.89
N TYR A 68 6.20 3.70 -11.36
CA TYR A 68 5.68 4.30 -10.13
C TYR A 68 4.41 5.07 -10.42
N TRP A 69 3.49 5.08 -9.45
CA TRP A 69 2.32 5.95 -9.53
C TRP A 69 1.98 6.50 -8.16
N VAL A 70 1.71 7.79 -8.13
CA VAL A 70 1.26 8.49 -6.94
C VAL A 70 -0.25 8.44 -6.91
N LYS A 71 -0.81 7.87 -5.84
CA LYS A 71 -2.26 7.69 -5.72
C LYS A 71 -2.96 9.04 -5.82
N GLY A 72 -3.88 9.15 -6.78
CA GLY A 72 -4.70 10.35 -6.98
C GLY A 72 -4.01 11.49 -7.74
N GLU A 73 -2.80 11.28 -8.28
CA GLU A 73 -2.10 12.33 -9.02
C GLU A 73 -2.89 12.80 -10.23
N THR A 74 -3.55 11.88 -10.92
CA THR A 74 -4.37 12.20 -12.10
C THR A 74 -5.84 12.28 -11.76
N SER A 75 -6.35 11.35 -10.95
CA SER A 75 -7.78 11.25 -10.63
C SER A 75 -8.25 12.23 -9.55
N GLY A 76 -7.33 12.78 -8.76
CA GLY A 76 -7.66 13.59 -7.61
C GLY A 76 -8.01 12.81 -6.35
N SER A 77 -8.11 11.48 -6.42
CA SER A 77 -8.41 10.62 -5.27
C SER A 77 -7.12 10.31 -4.49
N GLN A 78 -6.57 11.32 -3.87
CA GLN A 78 -5.28 11.31 -3.21
C GLN A 78 -5.31 10.55 -1.89
N GLN A 79 -4.16 10.03 -1.50
CA GLN A 79 -3.94 9.40 -0.19
C GLN A 79 -2.83 10.17 0.54
N TRP A 80 -3.23 10.92 1.56
CA TRP A 80 -2.30 11.69 2.39
C TRP A 80 -1.84 10.82 3.56
N VAL A 81 -0.56 10.53 3.62
CA VAL A 81 0.01 9.62 4.61
C VAL A 81 -0.08 10.21 6.01
N GLN A 82 -0.63 9.43 6.94
CA GLN A 82 -0.69 9.77 8.36
C GLN A 82 0.33 8.96 9.17
N SER A 83 0.48 7.68 8.85
CA SER A 83 1.48 6.81 9.48
C SER A 83 1.78 5.61 8.60
N VAL A 84 2.95 5.00 8.82
CA VAL A 84 3.37 3.79 8.13
C VAL A 84 3.98 2.85 9.16
N ALA A 85 3.56 1.60 9.12
CA ALA A 85 4.12 0.56 9.97
C ALA A 85 4.44 -0.68 9.14
N LEU A 86 5.54 -1.33 9.48
CA LEU A 86 5.93 -2.61 8.88
C LEU A 86 5.42 -3.73 9.78
N ASP A 87 4.92 -4.81 9.18
CA ASP A 87 4.45 -5.94 9.98
C ASP A 87 5.62 -6.73 10.59
N CYS A 88 5.28 -7.73 11.41
CA CYS A 88 6.27 -8.40 12.26
C CYS A 88 7.35 -9.15 11.49
N ASP A 89 7.07 -9.62 10.28
CA ASP A 89 8.04 -10.32 9.44
C ASP A 89 8.55 -9.51 8.24
N GLY A 90 8.11 -8.26 8.11
CA GLY A 90 8.72 -7.32 7.18
C GLY A 90 8.25 -7.41 5.74
N ASP A 91 7.17 -8.14 5.45
CA ASP A 91 6.69 -8.30 4.07
C ASP A 91 5.47 -7.46 3.72
N THR A 92 4.89 -6.77 4.69
CA THR A 92 3.66 -6.00 4.49
C THR A 92 3.72 -4.69 5.26
N LEU A 93 3.29 -3.63 4.59
CA LEU A 93 3.18 -2.29 5.17
C LEU A 93 1.72 -1.98 5.45
N LEU A 94 1.45 -1.35 6.59
CA LEU A 94 0.18 -0.71 6.87
C LEU A 94 0.39 0.80 6.72
N VAL A 95 -0.25 1.37 5.70
CA VAL A 95 -0.17 2.80 5.44
C VAL A 95 -1.51 3.42 5.81
N VAL A 96 -1.52 4.15 6.92
CA VAL A 96 -2.70 4.89 7.34
C VAL A 96 -2.72 6.22 6.61
N VAL A 97 -3.82 6.48 5.90
CA VAL A 97 -3.93 7.64 5.01
C VAL A 97 -5.23 8.39 5.26
N ASP A 98 -5.24 9.65 4.86
CA ASP A 98 -6.48 10.40 4.67
C ASP A 98 -6.82 10.34 3.17
N GLN A 99 -7.83 9.55 2.83
CA GLN A 99 -8.25 9.32 1.44
C GLN A 99 -9.22 10.40 1.01
N VAL A 100 -8.91 11.05 -0.11
CA VAL A 100 -9.83 11.96 -0.78
C VAL A 100 -10.63 11.16 -1.81
N GLY A 101 -11.96 11.22 -1.73
CA GLY A 101 -12.83 10.49 -2.66
C GLY A 101 -12.74 8.98 -2.50
N GLY A 102 -12.98 8.25 -3.59
CA GLY A 102 -12.93 6.79 -3.60
C GLY A 102 -11.53 6.25 -3.85
N ALA A 103 -11.20 5.13 -3.22
CA ALA A 103 -9.91 4.47 -3.42
C ALA A 103 -9.88 3.65 -4.71
N CYS A 104 -11.02 3.09 -5.11
CA CYS A 104 -11.12 2.23 -6.28
C CYS A 104 -11.27 3.04 -7.56
N HIS A 105 -10.69 2.55 -8.66
CA HIS A 105 -10.84 3.19 -9.98
C HIS A 105 -12.30 3.22 -10.47
N THR A 106 -13.17 2.38 -9.89
CA THR A 106 -14.62 2.38 -10.16
C THR A 106 -15.34 3.54 -9.50
N GLY A 107 -14.68 4.28 -8.61
CA GLY A 107 -15.29 5.32 -7.79
C GLY A 107 -15.78 4.85 -6.44
N ASP A 108 -15.76 3.54 -6.17
CA ASP A 108 -16.13 3.01 -4.86
C ASP A 108 -15.19 3.49 -3.77
N ARG A 109 -15.72 3.65 -2.57
CA ARG A 109 -14.95 4.12 -1.40
C ARG A 109 -13.75 3.21 -1.13
N THR A 110 -13.96 1.90 -1.18
CA THR A 110 -12.88 0.92 -1.04
C THR A 110 -12.87 -0.04 -2.23
N CYS A 111 -11.72 -0.67 -2.47
CA CYS A 111 -11.61 -1.70 -3.50
C CYS A 111 -12.37 -2.98 -3.14
N PHE A 112 -12.86 -3.08 -1.91
CA PHE A 112 -13.55 -4.26 -1.40
C PHE A 112 -15.08 -4.15 -1.41
N ASP A 113 -15.64 -3.03 -1.91
CA ASP A 113 -17.09 -2.80 -1.91
C ASP A 113 -17.82 -3.61 -2.96
N ALA A 114 -17.22 -3.82 -4.14
CA ALA A 114 -17.94 -4.32 -5.31
C ALA A 114 -18.17 -5.82 -5.32
N THR A 115 -17.32 -6.60 -4.67
CA THR A 115 -17.34 -8.06 -4.84
C THR A 115 -17.24 -8.81 -3.51
N PRO A 116 -18.27 -8.70 -2.66
CA PRO A 116 -18.30 -9.52 -1.45
C PRO A 116 -18.44 -11.00 -1.81
N LEU A 117 -17.87 -11.86 -1.01
CA LEU A 117 -17.96 -13.31 -1.17
C LEU A 117 -18.82 -13.89 -0.04
N ASP A 118 -19.60 -14.92 -0.38
CA ASP A 118 -20.36 -15.64 0.64
C ASP A 118 -19.41 -16.41 1.55
N ALA A 119 -19.62 -16.26 2.84
CA ALA A 119 -18.83 -16.98 3.83
C ALA A 119 -19.72 -17.37 5.02
N VAL A 120 -19.46 -18.55 5.55
CA VAL A 120 -20.09 -18.96 6.81
C VAL A 120 -19.51 -18.09 7.93
N GLN A 121 -20.40 -17.49 8.71
CA GLN A 121 -19.98 -16.67 9.82
C GLN A 121 -19.48 -17.58 10.96
N GLY A 122 -18.20 -17.42 11.33
CA GLY A 122 -17.65 -18.11 12.49
C GLY A 122 -18.17 -17.48 13.78
N VAL A 123 -18.60 -18.33 14.72
CA VAL A 123 -19.07 -17.89 16.03
C VAL A 123 -18.10 -18.42 17.07
N ARG A 124 -17.49 -17.50 17.82
CA ARG A 124 -16.56 -17.90 18.86
C ARG A 124 -17.32 -18.56 20.02
N PRO A 125 -16.86 -19.73 20.51
CA PRO A 125 -17.47 -20.36 21.67
C PRO A 125 -17.44 -19.44 22.88
N ALA A 126 -18.46 -19.53 23.71
CA ALA A 126 -18.58 -18.72 24.92
C ALA A 126 -17.52 -19.10 25.97
#